data_01bd983cf6388f0687a7af88cb6cfb49
#
_entry.id   01bd983cf6388f0687a7af88cb6cfb49
#
_cell.length_a   1.000
_cell.length_b   1.000
_cell.length_c   1.000
_cell.angle_alpha   90.00
_cell.angle_beta   90.00
_cell.angle_gamma   90.00
#
_symmetry.space_group_name_H-M   'P 1'
#
loop_
_entity.id
_entity.type
_entity.pdbx_description
1 polymer ?
#
loop_
_entity_poly.entity_id
_entity_poly.type
_entity_poly.pdbx_seq_one_letter_code
_entity_poly.pdbx_strand_id
1 'polypeptide(L)'
;MKELVILSGKGGTGKTSITAAFATLAKNNMLCDADVDAADLHLIMAPDVKETHDFVGGNEASIRPDDCVGCGQCMELCRFDAVLPDGDIFRIDGIDCEGCGVCVDLCPENAIDFPQKTCGQWFASDTRFGEMIHARLGIAEENSGRLVALVRDEARKRVMKQHLDLLITDGPPGIGCPVIAS
;
A
#
# COMPACT_ATOMS: atom_id res chain seq x y z
N MET A 1 -3.89 22.12 14.34
CA MET A 1 -2.96 21.10 13.81
C MET A 1 -2.15 21.71 12.68
N LYS A 2 -0.82 21.56 12.72
CA LYS A 2 0.09 21.85 11.60
C LYS A 2 0.54 20.52 10.97
N GLU A 3 0.87 20.53 9.70
CA GLU A 3 1.38 19.36 8.99
C GLU A 3 2.68 19.75 8.29
N LEU A 4 3.74 18.93 8.49
CA LEU A 4 5.03 19.06 7.85
C LEU A 4 5.30 17.80 7.04
N VAL A 5 5.33 17.93 5.71
CA VAL A 5 5.63 16.81 4.81
C VAL A 5 7.02 17.01 4.21
N ILE A 6 7.87 16.00 4.32
CA ILE A 6 9.21 15.99 3.76
C ILE A 6 9.19 15.17 2.46
N LEU A 7 9.46 15.82 1.35
CA LEU A 7 9.45 15.23 0.01
C LEU A 7 10.80 15.37 -0.67
N SER A 8 11.08 14.53 -1.67
CA SER A 8 12.25 14.68 -2.54
C SER A 8 11.99 14.17 -3.95
N GLY A 9 12.66 14.75 -4.92
CA GLY A 9 12.60 14.32 -6.32
C GLY A 9 13.31 12.97 -6.59
N LYS A 10 14.17 12.49 -5.68
CA LYS A 10 14.93 11.23 -5.83
C LYS A 10 15.04 10.51 -4.49
N GLY A 11 15.19 9.17 -4.54
CA GLY A 11 15.62 8.37 -3.40
C GLY A 11 17.03 8.73 -2.93
N GLY A 12 17.34 8.42 -1.67
CA GLY A 12 18.68 8.61 -1.10
C GLY A 12 19.09 10.06 -0.79
N THR A 13 18.15 11.02 -0.82
CA THR A 13 18.44 12.45 -0.55
C THR A 13 18.45 12.82 0.94
N GLY A 14 18.19 11.85 1.84
CA GLY A 14 18.19 12.06 3.28
C GLY A 14 16.84 12.51 3.87
N LYS A 15 15.70 12.34 3.16
CA LYS A 15 14.35 12.65 3.69
C LYS A 15 14.14 12.07 5.09
N THR A 16 14.29 10.76 5.21
CA THR A 16 14.08 10.01 6.47
C THR A 16 14.97 10.52 7.60
N SER A 17 16.23 10.87 7.30
CA SER A 17 17.14 11.47 8.30
C SER A 17 16.68 12.86 8.74
N ILE A 18 16.17 13.67 7.81
CA ILE A 18 15.63 15.00 8.11
C ILE A 18 14.33 14.86 8.89
N THR A 19 13.45 13.94 8.51
CA THR A 19 12.20 13.61 9.24
C THR A 19 12.51 13.22 10.67
N ALA A 20 13.50 12.34 10.87
CA ALA A 20 13.96 11.92 12.20
C ALA A 20 14.51 13.09 13.01
N ALA A 21 15.28 13.99 12.40
CA ALA A 21 15.79 15.19 13.08
C ALA A 21 14.66 16.12 13.53
N PHE A 22 13.65 16.36 12.70
CA PHE A 22 12.46 17.13 13.10
C PHE A 22 11.70 16.45 14.23
N ALA A 23 11.53 15.13 14.17
CA ALA A 23 10.89 14.36 15.22
C ALA A 23 11.57 14.52 16.60
N THR A 24 12.90 14.62 16.62
CA THR A 24 13.65 14.82 17.89
C THR A 24 13.46 16.21 18.50
N LEU A 25 13.19 17.21 17.66
CA LEU A 25 13.02 18.61 18.09
C LEU A 25 11.55 18.94 18.38
N ALA A 26 10.62 18.22 17.78
CA ALA A 26 9.20 18.45 17.95
C ALA A 26 8.71 18.00 19.33
N LYS A 27 7.67 18.67 19.80
CA LYS A 27 6.92 18.29 20.99
C LYS A 27 5.45 18.14 20.61
N ASN A 28 4.75 17.23 21.28
CA ASN A 28 3.32 17.02 21.06
C ASN A 28 2.99 16.74 19.58
N ASN A 29 3.69 15.77 19.00
CA ASN A 29 3.64 15.43 17.59
C ASN A 29 3.29 13.97 17.35
N MET A 30 2.86 13.68 16.13
CA MET A 30 2.71 12.35 15.56
C MET A 30 3.60 12.23 14.33
N LEU A 31 4.09 11.02 14.08
CA LEU A 31 4.88 10.67 12.92
C LEU A 31 4.03 9.87 11.92
N CYS A 32 4.26 10.08 10.64
CA CYS A 32 3.67 9.29 9.56
C CYS A 32 4.78 8.90 8.57
N ASP A 33 4.97 7.60 8.34
CA ASP A 33 5.81 7.11 7.26
C ASP A 33 4.93 6.79 6.06
N ALA A 34 4.98 7.64 5.06
CA ALA A 34 4.23 7.53 3.81
C ALA A 34 5.10 7.02 2.65
N ASP A 35 6.38 6.68 2.88
CA ASP A 35 7.24 6.00 1.92
C ASP A 35 7.01 4.48 2.00
N VAL A 36 5.81 4.04 1.63
CA VAL A 36 5.32 2.66 1.83
C VAL A 36 6.05 1.61 0.99
N ASP A 37 6.73 2.04 -0.08
CA ASP A 37 7.54 1.18 -0.95
C ASP A 37 8.94 0.95 -0.38
N ALA A 38 9.47 1.92 0.40
CA ALA A 38 10.78 1.87 1.05
C ALA A 38 10.69 2.47 2.46
N ALA A 39 9.84 1.88 3.27
CA ALA A 39 9.56 2.36 4.63
C ALA A 39 10.76 2.18 5.55
N ASP A 40 11.66 3.17 5.60
CA ASP A 40 12.91 3.13 6.36
C ASP A 40 12.86 3.89 7.69
N LEU A 41 11.83 4.72 7.91
CA LEU A 41 11.71 5.52 9.14
C LEU A 41 11.64 4.63 10.40
N HIS A 42 11.05 3.45 10.29
CA HIS A 42 10.98 2.48 11.38
C HIS A 42 12.36 2.00 11.86
N LEU A 43 13.38 1.95 10.98
CA LEU A 43 14.75 1.55 11.35
C LEU A 43 15.39 2.56 12.33
N ILE A 44 15.06 3.85 12.18
CA ILE A 44 15.59 4.93 13.01
C ILE A 44 14.76 5.09 14.28
N MET A 45 13.44 4.98 14.15
CA MET A 45 12.49 5.23 15.25
C MET A 45 12.38 4.05 16.23
N ALA A 46 12.73 2.83 15.79
CA ALA A 46 12.59 1.58 16.55
C ALA A 46 11.19 1.45 17.21
N PRO A 47 10.12 1.44 16.41
CA PRO A 47 8.75 1.48 16.91
C PRO A 47 8.37 0.21 17.67
N ASP A 48 7.61 0.39 18.75
CA ASP A 48 6.90 -0.69 19.44
C ASP A 48 5.47 -0.77 18.87
N VAL A 49 5.21 -1.78 18.04
CA VAL A 49 3.93 -1.94 17.32
C VAL A 49 2.81 -2.26 18.32
N LYS A 50 1.76 -1.44 18.33
CA LYS A 50 0.58 -1.61 19.18
C LYS A 50 -0.62 -2.14 18.42
N GLU A 51 -0.78 -1.72 17.17
CA GLU A 51 -1.90 -2.14 16.32
C GLU A 51 -1.36 -2.55 14.95
N THR A 52 -1.95 -3.62 14.39
CA THR A 52 -1.67 -4.10 13.03
C THR A 52 -2.99 -4.27 12.31
N HIS A 53 -3.07 -3.74 11.10
CA HIS A 53 -4.26 -3.78 10.27
C HIS A 53 -3.90 -4.19 8.85
N ASP A 54 -4.72 -5.02 8.24
CA ASP A 54 -4.56 -5.40 6.84
C ASP A 54 -5.02 -4.27 5.91
N PHE A 55 -4.26 -4.05 4.85
CA PHE A 55 -4.63 -3.16 3.77
C PHE A 55 -5.20 -3.97 2.60
N VAL A 56 -6.50 -3.81 2.36
CA VAL A 56 -7.20 -4.38 1.22
C VAL A 56 -7.13 -3.37 0.08
N GLY A 57 -6.28 -3.64 -0.90
CA GLY A 57 -5.94 -2.68 -1.95
C GLY A 57 -6.56 -2.94 -3.32
N GLY A 58 -7.11 -4.12 -3.56
CA GLY A 58 -7.65 -4.53 -4.85
C GLY A 58 -8.36 -5.86 -4.78
N ASN A 59 -8.45 -6.51 -5.93
CA ASN A 59 -9.01 -7.84 -6.09
C ASN A 59 -8.01 -8.70 -6.87
N GLU A 60 -8.11 -10.00 -6.72
CA GLU A 60 -7.32 -10.97 -7.50
C GLU A 60 -8.27 -11.96 -8.17
N ALA A 61 -8.09 -12.15 -9.48
CA ALA A 61 -8.88 -13.10 -10.23
C ALA A 61 -8.31 -14.52 -10.05
N SER A 62 -9.19 -15.52 -9.91
CA SER A 62 -8.80 -16.93 -9.90
C SER A 62 -9.79 -17.78 -10.68
N ILE A 63 -9.30 -18.65 -11.55
CA ILE A 63 -10.14 -19.53 -12.35
C ILE A 63 -10.49 -20.77 -11.53
N ARG A 64 -11.79 -21.12 -11.49
CA ARG A 64 -12.25 -22.41 -10.94
C ARG A 64 -12.07 -23.49 -12.02
N PRO A 65 -11.19 -24.49 -11.79
CA PRO A 65 -10.87 -25.48 -12.83
C PRO A 65 -12.08 -26.28 -13.31
N ASP A 66 -12.99 -26.62 -12.39
CA ASP A 66 -14.17 -27.46 -12.67
C ASP A 66 -15.21 -26.75 -13.56
N ASP A 67 -15.21 -25.41 -13.58
CA ASP A 67 -16.13 -24.59 -14.35
C ASP A 67 -15.50 -24.07 -15.65
N CYS A 68 -14.20 -24.25 -15.84
CA CYS A 68 -13.46 -23.71 -16.98
C CYS A 68 -13.55 -24.66 -18.18
N VAL A 69 -14.09 -24.17 -19.30
CA VAL A 69 -14.20 -24.93 -20.56
C VAL A 69 -13.03 -24.73 -21.52
N GLY A 70 -11.97 -24.03 -21.11
CA GLY A 70 -10.76 -23.83 -21.91
C GLY A 70 -10.95 -22.96 -23.16
N CYS A 71 -11.93 -22.04 -23.19
CA CYS A 71 -12.25 -21.23 -24.38
C CYS A 71 -11.18 -20.20 -24.75
N GLY A 72 -10.23 -19.85 -23.84
CA GLY A 72 -9.10 -18.95 -24.09
C GLY A 72 -9.42 -17.45 -24.07
N GLN A 73 -10.68 -17.06 -23.94
CA GLN A 73 -11.10 -15.65 -24.02
C GLN A 73 -10.41 -14.78 -22.94
N CYS A 74 -10.26 -15.29 -21.71
CA CYS A 74 -9.58 -14.57 -20.64
C CYS A 74 -8.10 -14.30 -20.96
N MET A 75 -7.41 -15.22 -21.64
CA MET A 75 -6.03 -15.05 -22.06
C MET A 75 -5.90 -13.99 -23.17
N GLU A 76 -6.79 -14.00 -24.16
CA GLU A 76 -6.80 -13.01 -25.25
C GLU A 76 -7.06 -11.58 -24.76
N LEU A 77 -7.85 -11.42 -23.67
CA LEU A 77 -8.23 -10.13 -23.12
C LEU A 77 -7.24 -9.58 -22.09
N CYS A 78 -6.36 -10.44 -21.55
CA CYS A 78 -5.43 -10.03 -20.52
C CYS A 78 -4.30 -9.17 -21.12
N ARG A 79 -4.21 -7.92 -20.67
CA ARG A 79 -3.15 -6.98 -21.09
C ARG A 79 -1.87 -7.13 -20.28
N PHE A 80 -1.90 -7.96 -19.23
CA PHE A 80 -0.81 -8.12 -18.27
C PHE A 80 -0.15 -9.49 -18.38
N ASP A 81 -0.56 -10.29 -19.38
CA ASP A 81 -0.06 -11.65 -19.61
C ASP A 81 -0.21 -12.60 -18.40
N ALA A 82 -1.09 -12.23 -17.45
CA ALA A 82 -1.30 -12.98 -16.22
C ALA A 82 -2.06 -14.29 -16.39
N VAL A 83 -2.69 -14.54 -17.55
CA VAL A 83 -3.46 -15.75 -17.81
C VAL A 83 -2.60 -16.75 -18.60
N LEU A 84 -2.32 -17.89 -17.99
CA LEU A 84 -1.42 -18.91 -18.53
C LEU A 84 -2.17 -20.20 -18.84
N PRO A 85 -1.79 -20.95 -19.90
CA PRO A 85 -2.32 -22.28 -20.16
C PRO A 85 -1.97 -23.27 -19.02
N ASP A 86 -2.91 -24.16 -18.70
CA ASP A 86 -2.74 -25.22 -17.72
C ASP A 86 -3.48 -26.50 -18.20
N GLY A 87 -2.84 -27.25 -19.08
CA GLY A 87 -3.46 -28.38 -19.81
C GLY A 87 -4.56 -27.88 -20.76
N ASP A 88 -5.77 -28.40 -20.58
CA ASP A 88 -6.95 -28.04 -21.38
C ASP A 88 -7.71 -26.80 -20.86
N ILE A 89 -7.24 -26.23 -19.75
CA ILE A 89 -7.83 -25.06 -19.10
C ILE A 89 -6.80 -23.91 -18.95
N PHE A 90 -7.16 -22.86 -18.24
CA PHE A 90 -6.27 -21.74 -17.93
C PHE A 90 -6.15 -21.53 -16.42
N ARG A 91 -5.04 -20.93 -16.01
CA ARG A 91 -4.82 -20.42 -14.65
C ARG A 91 -4.42 -18.94 -14.68
N ILE A 92 -4.62 -18.24 -13.59
CA ILE A 92 -4.17 -16.86 -13.42
C ILE A 92 -2.95 -16.85 -12.50
N ASP A 93 -1.90 -16.15 -12.95
CA ASP A 93 -0.75 -15.86 -12.11
C ASP A 93 -1.07 -14.64 -11.24
N GLY A 94 -1.08 -14.83 -9.92
CA GLY A 94 -1.44 -13.76 -8.97
C GLY A 94 -0.38 -12.65 -8.86
N ILE A 95 0.86 -12.91 -9.32
CA ILE A 95 1.93 -11.89 -9.35
C ILE A 95 1.70 -10.92 -10.50
N ASP A 96 1.34 -11.44 -11.67
CA ASP A 96 1.13 -10.64 -12.88
C ASP A 96 -0.30 -10.09 -12.98
N CYS A 97 -1.22 -10.52 -12.09
CA CYS A 97 -2.62 -10.11 -12.11
C CYS A 97 -2.83 -8.75 -11.45
N GLU A 98 -3.12 -7.74 -12.25
CA GLU A 98 -3.41 -6.37 -11.82
C GLU A 98 -4.85 -6.16 -11.26
N GLY A 99 -5.64 -7.20 -11.13
CA GLY A 99 -7.00 -7.10 -10.56
C GLY A 99 -7.95 -6.20 -11.33
N CYS A 100 -7.81 -6.09 -12.65
CA CYS A 100 -8.64 -5.21 -13.48
C CYS A 100 -10.08 -5.72 -13.74
N GLY A 101 -10.35 -7.01 -13.49
CA GLY A 101 -11.67 -7.64 -13.57
C GLY A 101 -12.19 -7.95 -14.99
N VAL A 102 -11.49 -7.55 -16.05
CA VAL A 102 -11.96 -7.75 -17.45
C VAL A 102 -12.25 -9.21 -17.78
N CYS A 103 -11.37 -10.12 -17.39
CA CYS A 103 -11.56 -11.56 -17.59
C CYS A 103 -12.76 -12.12 -16.81
N VAL A 104 -13.08 -11.53 -15.65
CA VAL A 104 -14.23 -11.90 -14.81
C VAL A 104 -15.54 -11.54 -15.51
N ASP A 105 -15.64 -10.26 -15.92
CA ASP A 105 -16.86 -9.73 -16.54
C ASP A 105 -17.20 -10.38 -17.88
N LEU A 106 -16.18 -10.86 -18.60
CA LEU A 106 -16.32 -11.41 -19.94
C LEU A 106 -16.19 -12.93 -20.02
N CYS A 107 -16.10 -13.63 -18.88
CA CYS A 107 -16.08 -15.09 -18.86
C CYS A 107 -17.49 -15.64 -19.16
N PRO A 108 -17.68 -16.40 -20.28
CA PRO A 108 -19.01 -16.88 -20.67
C PRO A 108 -19.59 -17.90 -19.68
N GLU A 109 -18.71 -18.63 -18.97
CA GLU A 109 -19.10 -19.65 -17.97
C GLU A 109 -19.12 -19.11 -16.55
N ASN A 110 -18.81 -17.83 -16.33
CA ASN A 110 -18.62 -17.24 -14.99
C ASN A 110 -17.65 -18.05 -14.10
N ALA A 111 -16.64 -18.66 -14.71
CA ALA A 111 -15.69 -19.58 -14.05
C ALA A 111 -14.58 -18.86 -13.28
N ILE A 112 -14.65 -17.53 -13.09
CA ILE A 112 -13.58 -16.74 -12.49
C ILE A 112 -14.07 -16.05 -11.23
N ASP A 113 -13.48 -16.40 -10.08
CA ASP A 113 -13.69 -15.71 -8.82
C ASP A 113 -12.85 -14.42 -8.76
N PHE A 114 -13.34 -13.43 -7.98
CA PHE A 114 -12.70 -12.12 -7.89
C PHE A 114 -12.73 -11.56 -6.46
N PRO A 115 -12.16 -12.30 -5.48
CA PRO A 115 -12.15 -11.87 -4.10
C PRO A 115 -11.27 -10.63 -3.88
N GLN A 116 -11.53 -9.92 -2.80
CA GLN A 116 -10.66 -8.85 -2.34
C GLN A 116 -9.29 -9.42 -1.95
N LYS A 117 -8.23 -8.67 -2.28
CA LYS A 117 -6.83 -9.02 -1.98
C LYS A 117 -6.26 -8.13 -0.89
N THR A 118 -5.58 -8.74 0.09
CA THR A 118 -4.74 -8.01 1.04
C THR A 118 -3.41 -7.69 0.38
N CYS A 119 -3.19 -6.40 0.13
CA CYS A 119 -2.00 -5.91 -0.58
C CYS A 119 -0.90 -5.38 0.35
N GLY A 120 -1.09 -5.41 1.66
CA GLY A 120 -0.13 -4.92 2.63
C GLY A 120 -0.70 -4.80 4.03
N GLN A 121 0.05 -4.13 4.89
CA GLN A 121 -0.38 -3.86 6.27
C GLN A 121 0.00 -2.45 6.68
N TRP A 122 -0.77 -1.86 7.58
CA TRP A 122 -0.42 -0.63 8.26
C TRP A 122 -0.43 -0.83 9.78
N PHE A 123 0.33 -0.01 10.46
CA PHE A 123 0.64 -0.16 11.87
C PHE A 123 0.48 1.16 12.62
N ALA A 124 -0.01 1.07 13.85
CA ALA A 124 0.13 2.14 14.83
C ALA A 124 1.12 1.70 15.90
N SER A 125 2.12 2.51 16.14
CA SER A 125 3.26 2.16 16.97
C SER A 125 3.67 3.30 17.89
N ASP A 126 4.17 2.97 19.06
CA ASP A 126 4.82 3.95 19.93
C ASP A 126 6.30 4.07 19.58
N THR A 127 6.80 5.29 19.57
CA THR A 127 8.23 5.58 19.44
C THR A 127 8.71 6.50 20.58
N ARG A 128 10.01 6.61 20.73
CA ARG A 128 10.60 7.57 21.70
C ARG A 128 10.31 9.05 21.39
N PHE A 129 9.75 9.35 20.19
CA PHE A 129 9.48 10.72 19.75
C PHE A 129 8.00 11.00 19.48
N GLY A 130 7.12 10.09 19.85
CA GLY A 130 5.68 10.16 19.63
C GLY A 130 5.13 8.90 18.98
N GLU A 131 3.81 8.84 18.81
CA GLU A 131 3.14 7.77 18.09
C GLU A 131 3.47 7.88 16.59
N MET A 132 3.60 6.74 15.92
CA MET A 132 3.92 6.65 14.49
C MET A 132 2.92 5.77 13.76
N ILE A 133 2.36 6.28 12.68
CA ILE A 133 1.60 5.50 11.72
C ILE A 133 2.52 5.20 10.53
N HIS A 134 2.62 3.93 10.19
CA HIS A 134 3.45 3.47 9.08
C HIS A 134 2.81 2.26 8.40
N ALA A 135 3.29 1.93 7.19
CA ALA A 135 2.76 0.81 6.44
C ALA A 135 3.85 0.12 5.64
N ARG A 136 3.51 -1.06 5.16
CA ARG A 136 4.34 -1.85 4.25
C ARG A 136 3.46 -2.54 3.23
N LEU A 137 3.75 -2.34 1.95
CA LEU A 137 3.16 -3.12 0.87
C LEU A 137 3.67 -4.57 0.90
N GLY A 138 2.84 -5.47 0.40
CA GLY A 138 3.24 -6.84 0.08
C GLY A 138 4.24 -6.89 -1.08
N ILE A 139 4.86 -8.06 -1.27
CA ILE A 139 5.80 -8.29 -2.38
C ILE A 139 5.01 -8.22 -3.70
N ALA A 140 5.54 -7.46 -4.66
CA ALA A 140 4.93 -7.25 -5.97
C ALA A 140 3.49 -6.66 -5.93
N GLU A 141 3.16 -5.93 -4.85
CA GLU A 141 1.87 -5.28 -4.74
C GLU A 141 1.94 -3.83 -5.22
N GLU A 142 0.89 -3.41 -5.89
CA GLU A 142 0.68 -2.03 -6.31
C GLU A 142 -0.29 -1.29 -5.35
N ASN A 143 -0.80 -0.14 -5.76
CA ASN A 143 -1.70 0.71 -4.95
C ASN A 143 -1.02 1.50 -3.81
N SER A 144 0.27 1.78 -3.93
CA SER A 144 1.01 2.59 -2.96
C SER A 144 0.35 3.94 -2.68
N GLY A 145 -0.23 4.61 -3.69
CA GLY A 145 -0.96 5.86 -3.50
C GLY A 145 -2.20 5.74 -2.58
N ARG A 146 -2.95 4.63 -2.67
CA ARG A 146 -4.10 4.38 -1.78
C ARG A 146 -3.66 4.08 -0.35
N LEU A 147 -2.57 3.34 -0.19
CA LEU A 147 -2.01 3.03 1.12
C LEU A 147 -1.44 4.29 1.77
N VAL A 148 -0.74 5.14 1.02
CA VAL A 148 -0.26 6.46 1.48
C VAL A 148 -1.42 7.33 1.97
N ALA A 149 -2.50 7.43 1.18
CA ALA A 149 -3.68 8.19 1.59
C ALA A 149 -4.29 7.64 2.90
N LEU A 150 -4.36 6.31 3.04
CA LEU A 150 -4.90 5.67 4.24
C LEU A 150 -4.05 5.98 5.48
N VAL A 151 -2.72 5.78 5.43
CA VAL A 151 -1.85 6.01 6.60
C VAL A 151 -1.85 7.48 7.02
N ARG A 152 -1.89 8.40 6.05
CA ARG A 152 -2.00 9.83 6.31
C ARG A 152 -3.33 10.20 6.97
N ASP A 153 -4.44 9.66 6.47
CA ASP A 153 -5.76 9.90 7.06
C ASP A 153 -5.87 9.35 8.47
N GLU A 154 -5.32 8.16 8.73
CA GLU A 154 -5.28 7.59 10.08
C GLU A 154 -4.41 8.42 11.03
N ALA A 155 -3.25 8.88 10.57
CA ALA A 155 -2.40 9.78 11.35
C ALA A 155 -3.15 11.10 11.70
N ARG A 156 -3.83 11.71 10.74
CA ARG A 156 -4.63 12.93 10.95
C ARG A 156 -5.78 12.73 11.93
N LYS A 157 -6.51 11.62 11.83
CA LYS A 157 -7.60 11.28 12.78
C LYS A 157 -7.07 11.17 14.20
N ARG A 158 -5.91 10.51 14.39
CA ARG A 158 -5.29 10.34 15.71
C ARG A 158 -4.76 11.67 16.27
N VAL A 159 -4.10 12.49 15.44
CA VAL A 159 -3.67 13.85 15.84
C VAL A 159 -4.85 14.68 16.34
N MET A 160 -5.98 14.66 15.64
CA MET A 160 -7.19 15.39 16.07
C MET A 160 -7.77 14.82 17.37
N LYS A 161 -7.85 13.49 17.48
CA LYS A 161 -8.39 12.81 18.68
C LYS A 161 -7.54 13.05 19.93
N GLN A 162 -6.20 13.11 19.77
CA GLN A 162 -5.25 13.30 20.87
C GLN A 162 -4.88 14.77 21.11
N HIS A 163 -5.46 15.69 20.33
CA HIS A 163 -5.17 17.13 20.38
C HIS A 163 -3.67 17.45 20.22
N LEU A 164 -3.00 16.75 19.29
CA LEU A 164 -1.59 17.01 19.00
C LEU A 164 -1.45 18.25 18.11
N ASP A 165 -0.29 18.91 18.19
CA ASP A 165 -0.03 20.16 17.51
C ASP A 165 0.52 19.98 16.10
N LEU A 166 1.25 18.89 15.85
CA LEU A 166 2.04 18.69 14.66
C LEU A 166 1.96 17.23 14.16
N LEU A 167 1.73 17.06 12.86
CA LEU A 167 1.96 15.83 12.12
C LEU A 167 3.22 16.00 11.27
N ILE A 168 4.17 15.08 11.42
CA ILE A 168 5.41 15.04 10.61
C ILE A 168 5.34 13.80 9.73
N THR A 169 5.36 14.02 8.41
CA THR A 169 5.25 12.95 7.42
C THR A 169 6.55 12.79 6.64
N ASP A 170 7.12 11.59 6.66
CA ASP A 170 8.16 11.17 5.70
C ASP A 170 7.46 10.73 4.41
N GLY A 171 7.55 11.54 3.39
CA GLY A 171 6.85 11.31 2.13
C GLY A 171 7.67 10.47 1.16
N PRO A 172 7.02 9.86 0.15
CA PRO A 172 7.69 9.07 -0.86
C PRO A 172 8.57 9.94 -1.77
N PRO A 173 9.59 9.34 -2.42
CA PRO A 173 10.35 10.02 -3.45
C PRO A 173 9.57 10.14 -4.78
N GLY A 174 9.99 11.06 -5.64
CA GLY A 174 9.48 11.15 -7.02
C GLY A 174 8.33 12.14 -7.18
N ILE A 175 7.50 11.91 -8.20
CA ILE A 175 6.40 12.79 -8.65
C ILE A 175 5.09 12.03 -8.90
N GLY A 176 5.00 10.77 -8.53
CA GLY A 176 3.85 9.90 -8.79
C GLY A 176 2.66 10.10 -7.84
N CYS A 177 1.64 9.25 -7.99
CA CYS A 177 0.45 9.25 -7.14
C CYS A 177 0.73 9.23 -5.63
N PRO A 178 1.73 8.49 -5.11
CA PRO A 178 2.05 8.52 -3.69
C PRO A 178 2.45 9.90 -3.18
N VAL A 179 3.19 10.69 -3.98
CA VAL A 179 3.60 12.06 -3.62
C VAL A 179 2.39 13.00 -3.56
N ILE A 180 1.42 12.82 -4.47
CA ILE A 180 0.19 13.63 -4.46
C ILE A 180 -0.69 13.26 -3.25
N ALA A 181 -0.65 12.00 -2.83
CA ALA A 181 -1.43 11.49 -1.70
C ALA A 181 -0.80 11.84 -0.34
N SER A 182 0.51 12.07 -0.29
CA SER A 182 1.24 12.44 0.92
C SER A 182 1.07 13.94 1.27
#